data_065a9122ced0ca873c6e97c6163cf89f
#
_entry.id   065a9122ced0ca873c6e97c6163cf89f
#
_cell.length_a   1.000
_cell.length_b   1.000
_cell.length_c   1.000
_cell.angle_alpha   90.00
_cell.angle_beta   90.00
_cell.angle_gamma   90.00
#
_symmetry.space_group_name_H-M   'P 1'
#
loop_
_entity.id
_entity.type
_entity.pdbx_description
1 polymer ?
#
loop_
_entity_poly.entity_id
_entity_poly.type
_entity_poly.pdbx_seq_one_letter_code
_entity_poly.pdbx_strand_id
1 'polypeptide(L)'
;MKVRIPQGGGPSNMAGMLKQAQKMQEDMAAMQEELEAAEYEVSAGGGMVTVRINGKKEILNMDIKEDIVDPDDIETMTDIIVAAVNQAIRKVEETANEEMAKITGQMSLPGMPGMPGLF
;
A
#
# COMPACT_ATOMS: atom_id res chain seq x y z
N MET A 1 43.80 1.49 -26.35
CA MET A 1 43.19 1.28 -26.05
C MET A 1 42.53 1.49 -25.36
N LYS A 2 42.33 1.75 -25.29
CA LYS A 2 41.80 1.96 -24.60
C LYS A 2 40.85 1.88 -24.34
N VAL A 3 40.51 1.51 -24.50
CA VAL A 3 39.68 1.21 -24.23
C VAL A 3 39.06 1.65 -23.35
N ARG A 4 39.18 2.36 -23.01
CA ARG A 4 38.65 3.00 -22.18
C ARG A 4 37.37 3.41 -22.43
N ILE A 5 36.93 3.42 -23.38
CA ILE A 5 35.61 3.64 -23.72
C ILE A 5 34.67 3.16 -22.68
N PRO A 6 34.77 1.94 -22.29
CA PRO A 6 33.94 1.43 -21.25
C PRO A 6 34.11 2.24 -19.99
N GLN A 7 35.30 2.75 -19.86
CA GLN A 7 35.55 3.52 -18.71
C GLN A 7 34.70 4.73 -18.63
N GLY A 8 34.65 5.42 -19.72
CA GLY A 8 33.93 6.67 -19.74
C GLY A 8 32.46 6.46 -19.45
N GLY A 9 31.89 5.56 -20.16
CA GLY A 9 30.48 5.31 -19.98
C GLY A 9 30.19 4.61 -18.69
N GLY A 10 31.05 3.72 -18.29
CA GLY A 10 30.83 2.92 -17.11
C GLY A 10 30.66 3.72 -15.85
N PRO A 11 31.66 4.55 -15.51
CA PRO A 11 31.55 5.30 -14.27
C PRO A 11 30.34 6.21 -14.24
N SER A 12 30.08 6.88 -15.33
CA SER A 12 28.94 7.77 -15.39
C SER A 12 27.65 7.03 -15.20
N ASN A 13 27.52 5.90 -15.88
CA ASN A 13 26.32 5.10 -15.78
C ASN A 13 26.14 4.56 -14.39
N MET A 14 27.22 4.13 -13.78
CA MET A 14 27.13 3.61 -12.43
C MET A 14 26.71 4.67 -11.45
N ALA A 15 27.26 5.86 -11.60
CA ALA A 15 26.87 6.94 -10.71
C ALA A 15 25.40 7.30 -10.88
N GLY A 16 24.94 7.32 -12.12
CA GLY A 16 23.53 7.58 -12.38
C GLY A 16 22.63 6.50 -11.83
N MET A 17 23.05 5.26 -11.99
CA MET A 17 22.26 4.14 -11.47
C MET A 17 22.21 4.15 -9.97
N LEU A 18 23.32 4.48 -9.33
CA LEU A 18 23.35 4.56 -7.89
C LEU A 18 22.44 5.65 -7.37
N LYS A 19 22.45 6.79 -8.05
CA LYS A 19 21.56 7.88 -7.67
C LYS A 19 20.11 7.50 -7.83
N GLN A 20 19.79 6.82 -8.90
CA GLN A 20 18.43 6.36 -9.11
C GLN A 20 18.02 5.37 -8.04
N ALA A 21 18.90 4.46 -7.69
CA ALA A 21 18.60 3.48 -6.66
C ALA A 21 18.39 4.14 -5.31
N GLN A 22 19.23 5.12 -5.00
CA GLN A 22 19.10 5.84 -3.75
C GLN A 22 17.79 6.62 -3.71
N LYS A 23 17.47 7.29 -4.81
CA LYS A 23 16.24 8.05 -4.88
C LYS A 23 15.04 7.14 -4.74
N MET A 24 15.08 6.00 -5.39
CA MET A 24 13.99 5.03 -5.28
C MET A 24 13.82 4.56 -3.85
N GLN A 25 14.91 4.27 -3.18
CA GLN A 25 14.85 3.86 -1.77
C GLN A 25 14.28 4.96 -0.90
N GLU A 26 14.70 6.20 -1.15
CA GLU A 26 14.18 7.33 -0.40
C GLU A 26 12.70 7.52 -0.67
N ASP A 27 12.29 7.41 -1.90
CA ASP A 27 10.89 7.55 -2.28
C ASP A 27 10.04 6.46 -1.64
N MET A 28 10.55 5.24 -1.64
CA MET A 28 9.83 4.12 -1.04
C MET A 28 9.72 4.30 0.48
N ALA A 29 10.79 4.75 1.10
CA ALA A 29 10.76 4.97 2.55
C ALA A 29 9.79 6.08 2.90
N ALA A 30 9.82 7.17 2.14
CA ALA A 30 8.91 8.28 2.38
C ALA A 30 7.46 7.85 2.16
N MET A 31 7.22 7.08 1.09
CA MET A 31 5.89 6.59 0.81
C MET A 31 5.41 5.66 1.91
N GLN A 32 6.28 4.82 2.41
CA GLN A 32 5.92 3.91 3.48
C GLN A 32 5.53 4.67 4.73
N GLU A 33 6.26 5.73 5.06
CA GLU A 33 5.90 6.56 6.20
C GLU A 33 4.55 7.22 5.99
N GLU A 34 4.30 7.73 4.80
CA GLU A 34 3.02 8.35 4.50
C GLU A 34 1.89 7.34 4.58
N LEU A 35 2.12 6.14 4.07
CA LEU A 35 1.11 5.10 4.12
C LEU A 35 0.80 4.68 5.54
N GLU A 36 1.83 4.58 6.37
CA GLU A 36 1.63 4.19 7.76
C GLU A 36 0.89 5.24 8.55
N ALA A 37 1.09 6.51 8.20
CA ALA A 37 0.44 7.62 8.88
C ALA A 37 -0.96 7.88 8.33
N ALA A 38 -1.28 7.35 7.17
CA ALA A 38 -2.57 7.59 6.55
C ALA A 38 -3.68 6.90 7.33
N GLU A 39 -4.85 7.49 7.26
CA GLU A 39 -6.03 6.91 7.89
C GLU A 39 -7.09 6.66 6.85
N TYR A 40 -7.81 5.58 7.04
CA TYR A 40 -8.85 5.18 6.10
C TYR A 40 -10.13 4.91 6.86
N GLU A 41 -11.24 5.15 6.19
CA GLU A 41 -12.54 4.90 6.78
C GLU A 41 -13.31 3.97 5.87
N VAL A 42 -13.83 2.91 6.44
CA VAL A 42 -14.54 1.86 5.69
C VAL A 42 -15.83 1.53 6.41
N SER A 43 -16.89 1.37 5.65
CA SER A 43 -18.20 1.01 6.21
C SER A 43 -18.66 -0.31 5.67
N ALA A 44 -19.47 -0.99 6.46
CA ALA A 44 -20.09 -2.25 6.04
C ALA A 44 -21.51 -2.28 6.55
N GLY A 45 -22.29 -3.21 6.01
CA GLY A 45 -23.69 -3.37 6.43
C GLY A 45 -24.55 -2.16 6.10
N GLY A 46 -24.30 -1.54 4.95
CA GLY A 46 -25.07 -0.37 4.58
C GLY A 46 -24.79 0.84 5.46
N GLY A 47 -23.57 0.92 5.98
CA GLY A 47 -23.19 2.04 6.82
C GLY A 47 -23.45 1.81 8.29
N MET A 48 -23.85 0.61 8.65
CA MET A 48 -24.16 0.31 10.06
C MET A 48 -22.92 0.25 10.93
N VAL A 49 -21.79 -0.16 10.36
CA VAL A 49 -20.51 -0.19 11.07
C VAL A 49 -19.49 0.56 10.24
N THR A 50 -18.84 1.55 10.83
CA THR A 50 -17.78 2.30 10.17
C THR A 50 -16.51 2.11 10.98
N VAL A 51 -15.43 1.74 10.30
CA VAL A 51 -14.15 1.46 10.94
C VAL A 51 -13.14 2.46 10.43
N ARG A 52 -12.39 3.07 11.34
CA ARG A 52 -11.26 3.90 10.97
C ARG A 52 -9.99 3.12 11.30
N ILE A 53 -9.08 3.03 10.34
CA ILE A 53 -7.88 2.23 10.45
C ILE A 53 -6.70 3.04 9.91
N ASN A 54 -5.53 2.85 10.45
CA ASN A 54 -4.35 3.51 9.91
C ASN A 54 -3.56 2.55 9.03
N GLY A 55 -2.48 3.07 8.45
CA GLY A 55 -1.67 2.28 7.54
C GLY A 55 -0.89 1.17 8.20
N LYS A 56 -0.83 1.17 9.52
CA LYS A 56 -0.20 0.07 10.26
C LYS A 56 -1.20 -1.02 10.58
N LYS A 57 -2.40 -0.90 10.03
CA LYS A 57 -3.49 -1.85 10.25
C LYS A 57 -3.96 -1.87 11.70
N GLU A 58 -3.88 -0.70 12.33
CA GLU A 58 -4.41 -0.53 13.68
C GLU A 58 -5.78 0.09 13.56
N ILE A 59 -6.75 -0.50 14.23
CA ILE A 59 -8.10 0.03 14.26
C ILE A 59 -8.10 1.21 15.23
N LEU A 60 -8.43 2.38 14.73
CA LEU A 60 -8.40 3.59 15.54
C LEU A 60 -9.74 3.88 16.19
N ASN A 61 -10.82 3.56 15.49
CA ASN A 61 -12.15 3.81 15.97
C ASN A 61 -13.14 2.94 15.23
N MET A 62 -14.24 2.64 15.87
CA MET A 62 -15.32 1.88 15.27
C MET A 62 -16.62 2.48 15.71
N ASP A 63 -17.45 2.84 14.74
CA ASP A 63 -18.76 3.41 15.00
C ASP A 63 -19.81 2.39 14.61
N ILE A 64 -20.60 1.97 15.59
CA ILE A 64 -21.63 0.97 15.39
C ILE A 64 -22.99 1.62 15.63
N LYS A 65 -23.86 1.53 14.64
CA LYS A 65 -25.17 2.12 14.79
C LYS A 65 -26.05 1.25 15.68
N GLU A 66 -26.87 1.89 16.45
CA GLU A 66 -27.72 1.18 17.39
C GLU A 66 -28.67 0.20 16.69
N ASP A 67 -28.99 0.49 15.46
CA ASP A 67 -29.94 -0.34 14.70
C ASP A 67 -29.53 -1.80 14.65
N ILE A 68 -28.23 -2.10 14.70
CA ILE A 68 -27.78 -3.49 14.66
C ILE A 68 -27.41 -4.05 16.02
N VAL A 69 -27.55 -3.25 17.05
CA VAL A 69 -27.25 -3.70 18.41
C VAL A 69 -28.51 -4.35 18.98
N ASP A 70 -28.61 -5.64 18.76
CA ASP A 70 -29.78 -6.41 19.15
C ASP A 70 -29.33 -7.61 19.98
N PRO A 71 -29.62 -7.64 21.26
CA PRO A 71 -29.19 -8.76 22.10
C PRO A 71 -29.71 -10.10 21.62
N ASP A 72 -30.80 -10.10 20.87
CA ASP A 72 -31.35 -11.33 20.35
C ASP A 72 -30.74 -11.76 19.02
N ASP A 73 -29.89 -10.92 18.45
CA ASP A 73 -29.29 -11.21 17.16
C ASP A 73 -27.83 -10.71 17.13
N ILE A 74 -27.06 -11.23 18.05
CA ILE A 74 -25.63 -10.87 18.13
C ILE A 74 -24.89 -11.29 16.89
N GLU A 75 -25.31 -12.37 16.27
CA GLU A 75 -24.63 -12.93 15.11
C GLU A 75 -24.58 -11.94 13.93
N THR A 76 -25.70 -11.28 13.66
CA THR A 76 -25.75 -10.31 12.57
C THR A 76 -24.78 -9.17 12.84
N MET A 77 -24.78 -8.65 14.06
CA MET A 77 -23.86 -7.57 14.43
C MET A 77 -22.41 -8.02 14.26
N THR A 78 -22.11 -9.21 14.76
CA THR A 78 -20.76 -9.75 14.66
C THR A 78 -20.31 -9.91 13.22
N ASP A 79 -21.18 -10.42 12.37
CA ASP A 79 -20.84 -10.62 10.96
C ASP A 79 -20.54 -9.29 10.27
N ILE A 80 -21.31 -8.26 10.59
CA ILE A 80 -21.07 -6.95 9.98
C ILE A 80 -19.77 -6.35 10.47
N ILE A 81 -19.48 -6.50 11.76
CA ILE A 81 -18.23 -6.00 12.31
C ILE A 81 -17.03 -6.70 11.68
N VAL A 82 -17.11 -8.02 11.56
CA VAL A 82 -16.04 -8.79 10.92
C VAL A 82 -15.83 -8.32 9.49
N ALA A 83 -16.91 -8.13 8.76
CA ALA A 83 -16.82 -7.67 7.38
C ALA A 83 -16.19 -6.28 7.30
N ALA A 84 -16.57 -5.38 8.21
CA ALA A 84 -16.03 -4.03 8.22
C ALA A 84 -14.53 -4.03 8.50
N VAL A 85 -14.11 -4.80 9.49
CA VAL A 85 -12.71 -4.87 9.86
C VAL A 85 -11.88 -5.46 8.72
N ASN A 86 -12.37 -6.54 8.12
CA ASN A 86 -11.67 -7.17 7.01
C ASN A 86 -11.58 -6.27 5.80
N GLN A 87 -12.62 -5.52 5.51
CA GLN A 87 -12.59 -4.54 4.43
C GLN A 87 -11.58 -3.43 4.71
N ALA A 88 -11.52 -3.00 5.97
CA ALA A 88 -10.57 -1.96 6.34
C ALA A 88 -9.14 -2.44 6.13
N ILE A 89 -8.85 -3.66 6.55
CA ILE A 89 -7.51 -4.23 6.36
C ILE A 89 -7.17 -4.32 4.88
N ARG A 90 -8.11 -4.80 4.07
CA ARG A 90 -7.90 -4.89 2.63
C ARG A 90 -7.66 -3.52 2.01
N LYS A 91 -8.38 -2.51 2.48
CA LYS A 91 -8.20 -1.15 1.98
C LYS A 91 -6.77 -0.67 2.19
N VAL A 92 -6.24 -0.91 3.38
CA VAL A 92 -4.86 -0.55 3.70
C VAL A 92 -3.89 -1.29 2.77
N GLU A 93 -4.08 -2.58 2.62
CA GLU A 93 -3.18 -3.40 1.81
C GLU A 93 -3.23 -3.02 0.35
N GLU A 94 -4.42 -2.83 -0.18
CA GLU A 94 -4.59 -2.47 -1.58
C GLU A 94 -3.99 -1.10 -1.87
N THR A 95 -4.23 -0.15 -0.97
CA THR A 95 -3.69 1.18 -1.16
C THR A 95 -2.17 1.16 -1.11
N ALA A 96 -1.60 0.43 -0.15
CA ALA A 96 -0.15 0.32 -0.05
C ALA A 96 0.43 -0.31 -1.31
N ASN A 97 -0.19 -1.36 -1.80
CA ASN A 97 0.29 -2.04 -3.00
C ASN A 97 0.20 -1.13 -4.22
N GLU A 98 -0.88 -0.38 -4.34
CA GLU A 98 -1.04 0.54 -5.46
C GLU A 98 -0.01 1.66 -5.43
N GLU A 99 0.21 2.23 -4.27
CA GLU A 99 1.15 3.34 -4.16
C GLU A 99 2.58 2.87 -4.38
N MET A 100 2.93 1.71 -3.85
CA MET A 100 4.26 1.16 -4.07
C MET A 100 4.46 0.76 -5.52
N ALA A 101 3.42 0.26 -6.15
CA ALA A 101 3.49 -0.09 -7.56
C ALA A 101 3.74 1.13 -8.43
N LYS A 102 3.22 2.28 -8.06
CA LYS A 102 3.48 3.50 -8.81
C LYS A 102 4.96 3.85 -8.79
N ILE A 103 5.59 3.72 -7.65
CA ILE A 103 7.02 3.98 -7.53
C ILE A 103 7.80 2.98 -8.35
N THR A 104 7.49 1.71 -8.19
CA THR A 104 8.17 0.65 -8.93
C THR A 104 7.93 0.80 -10.43
N GLY A 105 6.72 1.17 -10.80
CA GLY A 105 6.37 1.36 -12.20
C GLY A 105 7.16 2.46 -12.86
N GLN A 106 7.43 3.53 -12.13
CA GLN A 106 8.22 4.63 -12.65
C GLN A 106 9.64 4.20 -12.96
N MET A 107 10.14 3.24 -12.20
CA MET A 107 11.49 2.75 -12.37
C MET A 107 11.56 1.57 -13.29
N SER A 108 10.43 1.02 -13.71
CA SER A 108 10.44 -0.17 -14.50
C SER A 108 11.01 0.08 -15.87
N LEU A 109 11.74 -0.88 -16.36
CA LEU A 109 12.30 -0.82 -17.69
C LEU A 109 11.29 -1.38 -18.68
N PRO A 110 11.41 -0.97 -19.93
CA PRO A 110 10.46 -1.44 -20.94
C PRO A 110 10.32 -2.94 -21.00
N GLY A 111 11.36 -3.64 -20.72
CA GLY A 111 11.28 -5.09 -20.79
C GLY A 111 10.82 -5.75 -19.52
N MET A 112 10.76 -4.98 -18.48
CA MET A 112 10.43 -5.54 -17.17
C MET A 112 8.97 -5.83 -16.94
N PRO A 113 8.08 -5.15 -17.61
CA PRO A 113 6.67 -5.38 -17.31
C PRO A 113 6.26 -6.83 -17.39
N GLY A 114 6.96 -7.58 -18.17
CA GLY A 114 6.63 -8.98 -18.28
C GLY A 114 6.97 -9.79 -17.07
N MET A 115 7.76 -9.24 -16.21
CA MET A 115 8.20 -9.96 -15.05
C MET A 115 7.06 -10.47 -14.19
N PRO A 116 6.11 -9.64 -13.86
CA PRO A 116 5.01 -10.14 -13.07
C PRO A 116 4.30 -11.27 -13.73
N GLY A 117 4.23 -11.21 -15.00
CA GLY A 117 3.56 -12.26 -15.73
C GLY A 117 4.29 -13.57 -15.68
N LEU A 118 5.53 -13.54 -15.34
CA LEU A 118 6.29 -14.75 -15.24
C LEU A 118 5.82 -15.62 -14.11
N PHE A 119 5.16 -15.05 -13.19
CA PHE A 119 4.69 -15.78 -12.02
C PHE A 119 3.18 -15.99 -12.02
#